data_5814e4b7481d92404e0d4faf49004e24
#
_entry.id   5814e4b7481d92404e0d4faf49004e24
#
_cell.length_a   1.000
_cell.length_b   1.000
_cell.length_c   1.000
_cell.angle_alpha   90.00
_cell.angle_beta   90.00
_cell.angle_gamma   90.00
#
_symmetry.space_group_name_H-M   'P 1'
#
loop_
_entity.id
_entity.type
_entity.pdbx_description
1 polymer ?
#
loop_
_entity_poly.entity_id
_entity_poly.type
_entity_poly.pdbx_seq_one_letter_code
_entity_poly.pdbx_strand_id
1 'polypeptide(L)'
;MMYKFGTTKRFDKALKLCKKRGYPIEELRKAIAILVENGSLPSEYKPHILHGNHEGEWVAHIKPDWLLVWEQNDDELTLLMLTTGTHSDVFGKTRR
;
A
#
# COMPACT_ATOMS: atom_id res chain seq x y z
N MET A 1 -13.73 7.67 12.35
CA MET A 1 -14.51 7.21 11.21
C MET A 1 -13.79 6.07 10.52
N MET A 2 -14.49 5.01 10.20
CA MET A 2 -13.84 3.81 9.67
C MET A 2 -14.03 3.72 8.16
N TYR A 3 -12.96 3.43 7.46
CA TYR A 3 -13.01 3.16 6.02
C TYR A 3 -13.27 1.68 5.80
N LYS A 4 -13.98 1.37 4.72
CA LYS A 4 -14.08 0.01 4.23
C LYS A 4 -12.89 -0.25 3.32
N PHE A 5 -12.30 -1.44 3.39
CA PHE A 5 -11.20 -1.71 2.49
C PHE A 5 -11.37 -3.03 1.78
N GLY A 6 -10.79 -3.10 0.59
CA GLY A 6 -10.72 -4.32 -0.19
C GLY A 6 -9.33 -4.47 -0.77
N THR A 7 -9.11 -5.57 -1.46
CA THR A 7 -7.82 -5.87 -2.07
C THR A 7 -8.03 -6.29 -3.51
N THR A 8 -7.02 -6.06 -4.34
CA THR A 8 -6.99 -6.57 -5.71
C THR A 8 -6.32 -7.92 -5.72
N LYS A 9 -6.52 -8.66 -6.82
CA LYS A 9 -5.82 -9.93 -7.01
C LYS A 9 -4.31 -9.71 -7.02
N ARG A 10 -3.88 -8.58 -7.60
CA ARG A 10 -2.46 -8.23 -7.63
C ARG A 10 -1.91 -8.06 -6.22
N PHE A 11 -2.68 -7.39 -5.34
CA PHE A 11 -2.29 -7.24 -3.95
C PHE A 11 -2.19 -8.60 -3.26
N ASP A 12 -3.18 -9.46 -3.48
CA ASP A 12 -3.21 -10.77 -2.83
C ASP A 12 -1.99 -11.62 -3.21
N LYS A 13 -1.61 -11.58 -4.49
CA LYS A 13 -0.41 -12.29 -4.96
C LYS A 13 0.85 -11.68 -4.36
N ALA A 14 0.90 -10.36 -4.33
CA ALA A 14 2.06 -9.65 -3.78
C ALA A 14 2.23 -9.97 -2.30
N LEU A 15 1.12 -10.05 -1.57
CA LEU A 15 1.16 -10.39 -0.14
C LEU A 15 1.73 -11.79 0.08
N LYS A 16 1.31 -12.74 -0.74
CA LYS A 16 1.84 -14.10 -0.65
C LYS A 16 3.35 -14.12 -0.86
N LEU A 17 3.83 -13.33 -1.82
CA LEU A 17 5.26 -13.24 -2.09
C LEU A 17 6.00 -12.64 -0.89
N CYS A 18 5.45 -11.61 -0.27
CA CYS A 18 6.05 -11.01 0.91
C CYS A 18 6.14 -12.02 2.05
N LYS A 19 5.10 -12.83 2.23
CA LYS A 19 5.12 -13.89 3.25
C LYS A 19 6.21 -14.90 2.97
N LYS A 20 6.36 -15.29 1.71
CA LYS A 20 7.43 -16.24 1.33
C LYS A 20 8.81 -15.68 1.60
N ARG A 21 8.97 -14.38 1.45
CA ARG A 21 10.25 -13.71 1.71
C ARG A 21 10.54 -13.55 3.20
N GLY A 22 9.57 -13.89 4.06
CA GLY A 22 9.73 -13.74 5.49
C GLY A 22 9.51 -12.34 6.01
N TYR A 23 8.80 -11.50 5.25
CA TYR A 23 8.51 -10.14 5.68
C TYR A 23 7.59 -10.17 6.91
N PRO A 24 7.76 -9.23 7.84
CA PRO A 24 6.92 -9.17 9.04
C PRO A 24 5.54 -8.61 8.70
N ILE A 25 4.64 -9.51 8.30
CA ILE A 25 3.30 -9.15 7.80
C ILE A 25 2.50 -8.34 8.82
N GLU A 26 2.78 -8.50 10.11
CA GLU A 26 2.09 -7.72 11.15
C GLU A 26 2.33 -6.23 11.01
N GLU A 27 3.49 -5.83 10.48
CA GLU A 27 3.77 -4.42 10.22
C GLU A 27 2.85 -3.86 9.15
N LEU A 28 2.57 -4.65 8.13
CA LEU A 28 1.63 -4.26 7.08
C LEU A 28 0.21 -4.18 7.63
N ARG A 29 -0.20 -5.17 8.43
CA ARG A 29 -1.53 -5.17 9.03
C ARG A 29 -1.73 -3.94 9.90
N LYS A 30 -0.71 -3.59 10.66
CA LYS A 30 -0.75 -2.43 11.54
C LYS A 30 -0.98 -1.14 10.74
N ALA A 31 -0.25 -1.00 9.63
CA ALA A 31 -0.41 0.16 8.77
C ALA A 31 -1.81 0.23 8.17
N ILE A 32 -2.32 -0.90 7.69
CA ILE A 32 -3.66 -0.95 7.11
C ILE A 32 -4.72 -0.62 8.17
N ALA A 33 -4.54 -1.11 9.39
CA ALA A 33 -5.47 -0.80 10.48
C ALA A 33 -5.51 0.70 10.77
N ILE A 34 -4.36 1.36 10.76
CA ILE A 34 -4.29 2.81 10.97
C ILE A 34 -5.03 3.53 9.83
N LEU A 35 -4.80 3.10 8.59
CA LEU A 35 -5.48 3.67 7.42
C LEU A 35 -7.00 3.54 7.54
N VAL A 36 -7.45 2.35 7.90
CA VAL A 36 -8.89 2.07 8.02
C VAL A 36 -9.53 2.99 9.05
N GLU A 37 -8.83 3.22 10.14
CA GLU A 37 -9.39 4.03 11.22
C GLU A 37 -9.33 5.52 10.93
N ASN A 38 -8.24 5.99 10.32
CA ASN A 38 -7.97 7.41 10.22
C ASN A 38 -8.03 7.97 8.80
N GLY A 39 -7.95 7.13 7.79
CA GLY A 39 -7.86 7.59 6.41
C GLY A 39 -6.52 8.20 6.08
N SER A 40 -5.52 8.02 6.92
CA SER A 40 -4.18 8.55 6.70
C SER A 40 -3.18 7.77 7.54
N LEU A 41 -1.91 7.89 7.19
CA LEU A 41 -0.82 7.25 7.91
C LEU A 41 0.09 8.31 8.54
N PRO A 42 0.71 8.01 9.69
CA PRO A 42 1.69 8.90 10.29
C PRO A 42 2.87 9.16 9.35
N SER A 43 3.54 10.27 9.56
CA SER A 43 4.64 10.70 8.69
C SER A 43 5.79 9.71 8.63
N GLU A 44 5.94 8.86 9.64
CA GLU A 44 7.01 7.86 9.64
C GLU A 44 6.87 6.87 8.48
N TYR A 45 5.66 6.68 7.97
CA TYR A 45 5.42 5.82 6.80
C TYR A 45 5.65 6.57 5.48
N LYS A 46 5.92 7.87 5.55
CA LYS A 46 6.16 8.72 4.38
C LYS A 46 5.07 8.59 3.31
N PRO A 47 3.79 8.72 3.70
CA PRO A 47 2.72 8.57 2.72
C PRO A 47 2.71 9.75 1.75
N HIS A 48 2.50 9.45 0.48
CA HIS A 48 2.36 10.50 -0.53
C HIS A 48 1.57 9.98 -1.72
N ILE A 49 1.04 10.92 -2.48
CA ILE A 49 0.24 10.59 -3.65
C ILE A 49 1.14 10.62 -4.88
N LEU A 50 0.91 9.69 -5.78
CA LEU A 50 1.73 9.57 -6.98
C LEU A 50 1.14 10.43 -8.10
N HIS A 51 2.03 10.82 -9.00
CA HIS A 51 1.65 11.59 -10.19
C HIS A 51 2.14 10.84 -11.43
N GLY A 52 1.66 11.29 -12.59
CA GLY A 52 2.02 10.66 -13.84
C GLY A 52 1.20 9.40 -14.08
N ASN A 53 1.85 8.32 -14.45
CA ASN A 53 1.14 7.08 -14.81
C ASN A 53 0.37 6.46 -13.66
N HIS A 54 0.73 6.82 -12.44
CA HIS A 54 0.07 6.28 -11.25
C HIS A 54 -0.71 7.35 -10.51
N GLU A 55 -1.14 8.36 -11.23
CA GLU A 55 -1.81 9.51 -10.61
C GLU A 55 -3.03 9.08 -9.80
N GLY A 56 -3.13 9.62 -8.60
CA GLY A 56 -4.23 9.31 -7.71
C GLY A 56 -3.99 8.12 -6.80
N GLU A 57 -2.90 7.40 -7.04
CA GLU A 57 -2.54 6.29 -6.15
C GLU A 57 -1.68 6.81 -5.01
N TRP A 58 -1.91 6.24 -3.85
CA TRP A 58 -1.11 6.54 -2.67
C TRP A 58 -0.04 5.48 -2.48
N VAL A 59 1.11 5.89 -1.96
CA VAL A 59 2.17 4.95 -1.61
C VAL A 59 2.71 5.34 -0.24
N ALA A 60 3.07 4.32 0.54
CA ALA A 60 3.70 4.52 1.84
C ALA A 60 4.78 3.46 2.03
N HIS A 61 5.71 3.74 2.94
CA HIS A 61 6.82 2.84 3.25
C HIS A 61 6.50 2.09 4.54
N ILE A 62 6.29 0.77 4.45
CA ILE A 62 6.18 -0.08 5.63
C ILE A 62 7.57 -0.27 6.22
N LYS A 63 8.54 -0.47 5.35
CA LYS A 63 9.98 -0.50 5.64
C LYS A 63 10.67 0.27 4.50
N PRO A 64 11.95 0.59 4.60
CA PRO A 64 12.58 1.40 3.56
C PRO A 64 12.39 0.90 2.13
N ASP A 65 12.38 -0.41 1.92
CA ASP A 65 12.13 -0.96 0.58
C ASP A 65 10.94 -1.91 0.59
N TRP A 66 9.92 -1.59 1.39
CA TRP A 66 8.68 -2.36 1.39
C TRP A 66 7.54 -1.37 1.36
N LEU A 67 6.90 -1.26 0.20
CA LEU A 67 5.87 -0.28 -0.08
C LEU A 67 4.48 -0.88 0.02
N LEU A 68 3.52 0.00 0.31
CA LEU A 68 2.09 -0.30 0.21
C LEU A 68 1.50 0.73 -0.73
N VAL A 69 0.74 0.28 -1.73
CA VAL A 69 0.09 1.16 -2.70
C VAL A 69 -1.41 0.95 -2.63
N TRP A 70 -2.16 2.06 -2.57
CA TRP A 70 -3.61 1.96 -2.46
C TRP A 70 -4.30 3.13 -3.13
N GLU A 71 -5.58 2.95 -3.45
CA GLU A 71 -6.48 4.01 -3.87
C GLU A 71 -7.41 4.35 -2.73
N GLN A 72 -7.81 5.61 -2.65
CA GLN A 72 -8.61 6.09 -1.53
C GLN A 72 -9.71 7.02 -2.02
N ASN A 73 -10.91 6.79 -1.55
CA ASN A 73 -12.04 7.67 -1.84
C ASN A 73 -12.58 8.15 -0.50
N ASP A 74 -12.33 9.43 -0.20
CA ASP A 74 -12.72 10.00 1.09
C ASP A 74 -14.21 10.29 1.17
N ASP A 75 -14.87 10.50 0.02
CA ASP A 75 -16.30 10.71 0.02
C ASP A 75 -17.06 9.45 0.35
N GLU A 76 -16.59 8.32 -0.14
CA GLU A 76 -17.23 7.03 0.10
C GLU A 76 -16.60 6.26 1.24
N LEU A 77 -15.52 6.78 1.80
CA LEU A 77 -14.78 6.15 2.89
C LEU A 77 -14.33 4.74 2.51
N THR A 78 -13.69 4.62 1.36
CA THR A 78 -13.20 3.34 0.86
C THR A 78 -11.72 3.39 0.57
N LEU A 79 -11.08 2.24 0.75
CA LEU A 79 -9.68 2.01 0.45
C LEU A 79 -9.58 0.75 -0.41
N LEU A 80 -8.73 0.79 -1.43
CA LEU A 80 -8.48 -0.40 -2.25
C LEU A 80 -6.98 -0.64 -2.27
N MET A 81 -6.54 -1.74 -1.68
CA MET A 81 -5.12 -2.10 -1.66
C MET A 81 -4.74 -2.66 -3.01
N LEU A 82 -3.84 -1.97 -3.71
CA LEU A 82 -3.50 -2.30 -5.09
C LEU A 82 -2.34 -3.27 -5.17
N THR A 83 -1.28 -3.04 -4.40
CA THR A 83 -0.12 -3.92 -4.39
C THR A 83 0.77 -3.58 -3.20
N THR A 84 1.76 -4.43 -2.97
CA THR A 84 2.78 -4.22 -1.95
C THR A 84 4.05 -4.94 -2.41
N GLY A 85 5.20 -4.55 -1.89
CA GLY A 85 6.47 -5.17 -2.25
C GLY A 85 7.59 -4.16 -2.28
N THR A 86 8.71 -4.56 -2.87
CA THR A 86 9.85 -3.67 -3.03
C THR A 86 9.58 -2.61 -4.09
N HIS A 87 10.46 -1.63 -4.20
CA HIS A 87 10.35 -0.64 -5.27
C HIS A 87 10.33 -1.33 -6.64
N SER A 88 11.15 -2.35 -6.84
CA SER A 88 11.16 -3.08 -8.10
C SER A 88 9.85 -3.82 -8.33
N ASP A 89 9.29 -4.43 -7.28
CA ASP A 89 8.02 -5.15 -7.40
C ASP A 89 6.89 -4.21 -7.80
N VAL A 90 6.87 -3.02 -7.23
CA VAL A 90 5.76 -2.08 -7.40
C VAL A 90 5.89 -1.30 -8.70
N PHE A 91 7.05 -0.75 -8.97
CA PHE A 91 7.26 0.13 -10.12
C PHE A 91 7.94 -0.56 -11.30
N GLY A 92 8.34 -1.81 -11.11
CA GLY A 92 9.04 -2.54 -12.14
C GLY A 92 10.47 -2.08 -12.29
N LYS A 93 11.23 -2.84 -13.06
CA LYS A 93 12.60 -2.46 -13.37
C LYS A 93 12.58 -1.56 -14.58
N THR A 94 13.26 -0.49 -14.46
CA THR A 94 13.44 0.31 -15.65
C THR A 94 14.32 -0.46 -16.60
N ARG A 95 14.08 -0.37 -17.79
CA ARG A 95 14.83 -1.04 -18.72
C ARG A 95 14.81 -0.55 -19.98
N ARG A 96 14.98 -0.48 -19.97
CA ARG A 96 14.79 -0.13 -20.88
C ARG A 96 14.99 0.23 -21.39
#